data_1e454e6e1d79cf53ab447108249714d6
#
_entry.id   1e454e6e1d79cf53ab447108249714d6
#
_cell.length_a   1.000
_cell.length_b   1.000
_cell.length_c   1.000
_cell.angle_alpha   90.00
_cell.angle_beta   90.00
_cell.angle_gamma   90.00
#
_symmetry.space_group_name_H-M   'P 1'
#
loop_
_entity.id
_entity.type
_entity.pdbx_description
1 polymer ?
#
loop_
_entity_poly.entity_id
_entity_poly.type
_entity_poly.pdbx_seq_one_letter_code
_entity_poly.pdbx_strand_id
1 'polypeptide(L)'
;TLPLTLFPYTTLFRSLKNNQLHRNFQGYCTTKTTGQVYGFGASSISQLFSAYSQNVKNAAQYIKKINEKNTAVLRGYNLNKNEKIIRDVINSIMCNYYVDFLEISERFNTNSKNIKEILDFKDEKFDDFLNLNLMRIKNDTVSISHDARLFIRNIAMEFDPLLNNKIGTYSKTI
;
A
#
# COMPACT_ATOMS: atom_id res chain seq x y z
N THR A 1 20.26 -27.79 3.70
CA THR A 1 20.40 -26.72 4.71
C THR A 1 20.28 -25.39 3.99
N LEU A 2 19.12 -24.74 4.11
CA LEU A 2 18.94 -23.36 3.68
C LEU A 2 19.88 -22.49 4.54
N PRO A 3 20.72 -21.62 3.94
CA PRO A 3 21.48 -20.69 4.72
C PRO A 3 20.51 -19.76 5.44
N LEU A 4 20.51 -19.77 6.75
CA LEU A 4 19.91 -18.72 7.57
C LEU A 4 20.59 -17.42 7.17
N THR A 5 19.99 -16.67 6.27
CA THR A 5 20.43 -15.30 5.99
C THR A 5 19.99 -14.44 7.18
N LEU A 6 20.91 -14.23 8.09
CA LEU A 6 20.79 -13.37 9.26
C LEU A 6 20.53 -11.88 8.92
N PHE A 7 20.37 -11.54 7.63
CA PHE A 7 20.20 -10.19 7.17
C PHE A 7 18.95 -10.04 6.28
N PRO A 8 17.79 -9.66 6.84
CA PRO A 8 16.59 -9.38 6.07
C PRO A 8 16.79 -8.26 5.02
N TYR A 9 17.76 -7.38 5.25
CA TYR A 9 18.10 -6.29 4.32
C TYR A 9 18.51 -6.78 2.93
N THR A 10 19.27 -7.86 2.80
CA THR A 10 19.67 -8.39 1.49
C THR A 10 18.50 -8.87 0.66
N THR A 11 17.48 -9.42 1.30
CA THR A 11 16.25 -9.86 0.64
C THR A 11 15.44 -8.67 0.15
N LEU A 12 15.32 -7.60 0.96
CA LEU A 12 14.60 -6.38 0.58
C LEU A 12 15.31 -5.65 -0.58
N PHE A 13 16.64 -5.51 -0.54
CA PHE A 13 17.41 -4.91 -1.65
C PHE A 13 17.28 -5.72 -2.96
N ARG A 14 17.29 -7.04 -2.88
CA ARG A 14 17.07 -7.90 -4.04
C ARG A 14 15.64 -7.74 -4.57
N SER A 15 14.67 -7.67 -3.68
CA SER A 15 13.25 -7.46 -4.04
C SER A 15 13.04 -6.10 -4.70
N LEU A 16 13.71 -5.05 -4.22
CA LEU A 16 13.66 -3.73 -4.86
C LEU A 16 14.23 -3.78 -6.28
N LYS A 17 15.39 -4.41 -6.48
CA LYS A 17 16.01 -4.55 -7.81
C LYS A 17 15.14 -5.32 -8.80
N ASN A 18 14.31 -6.22 -8.32
CA ASN A 18 13.45 -7.09 -9.13
C ASN A 18 12.00 -6.60 -9.20
N ASN A 19 11.69 -5.39 -8.76
CA ASN A 19 10.33 -4.85 -8.63
C ASN A 19 9.38 -5.77 -7.83
N GLN A 20 9.93 -6.46 -6.83
CA GLN A 20 9.22 -7.39 -5.96
C GLN A 20 9.06 -6.86 -4.53
N LEU A 21 9.35 -5.58 -4.32
CA LEU A 21 9.14 -4.97 -3.04
C LEU A 21 7.66 -4.70 -2.82
N HIS A 22 7.19 -5.00 -1.63
CA HIS A 22 5.83 -4.74 -1.18
C HIS A 22 5.86 -4.05 0.18
N ARG A 23 4.77 -3.42 0.55
CA ARG A 23 4.63 -2.74 1.83
C ARG A 23 3.29 -3.07 2.49
N ASN A 24 3.36 -3.30 3.78
CA ASN A 24 2.21 -3.28 4.68
C ASN A 24 2.40 -2.19 5.75
N PHE A 25 1.49 -2.09 6.71
CA PHE A 25 1.57 -1.04 7.74
C PHE A 25 2.76 -1.23 8.71
N GLN A 26 3.37 -2.41 8.77
CA GLN A 26 4.56 -2.66 9.58
C GLN A 26 5.87 -2.28 8.87
N GLY A 27 5.87 -2.19 7.54
CA GLY A 27 7.03 -1.82 6.75
C GLY A 27 7.14 -2.55 5.42
N TYR A 28 8.37 -2.62 4.90
CA TYR A 28 8.65 -3.27 3.64
C TYR A 28 8.78 -4.80 3.78
N CYS A 29 8.22 -5.50 2.83
CA CYS A 29 8.33 -6.95 2.69
C CYS A 29 8.51 -7.31 1.19
N THR A 30 8.60 -8.60 0.88
CA THR A 30 8.70 -9.08 -0.51
C THR A 30 7.35 -9.61 -0.98
N THR A 31 7.06 -9.49 -2.29
CA THR A 31 5.87 -10.10 -2.93
C THR A 31 5.88 -11.63 -2.89
N LYS A 32 7.02 -12.24 -2.50
CA LYS A 32 7.08 -13.68 -2.24
C LYS A 32 6.32 -14.10 -0.98
N THR A 33 5.97 -13.16 -0.11
CA THR A 33 5.06 -13.38 1.02
C THR A 33 3.67 -12.90 0.65
N THR A 34 2.66 -13.30 1.42
CA THR A 34 1.28 -12.84 1.20
C THR A 34 1.09 -11.34 1.40
N GLY A 35 2.08 -10.64 1.99
CA GLY A 35 1.97 -9.25 2.40
C GLY A 35 0.96 -9.02 3.52
N GLN A 36 0.26 -10.06 3.97
CA GLN A 36 -0.74 -9.98 5.03
C GLN A 36 -0.08 -9.92 6.41
N VAL A 37 -0.75 -9.26 7.33
CA VAL A 37 -0.35 -9.17 8.74
C VAL A 37 -1.48 -9.68 9.60
N TYR A 38 -1.19 -10.62 10.45
CA TYR A 38 -2.12 -11.14 11.45
C TYR A 38 -1.74 -10.57 12.82
N GLY A 39 -2.59 -9.70 13.34
CA GLY A 39 -2.34 -9.03 14.61
C GLY A 39 -2.85 -9.84 15.80
N PHE A 40 -1.95 -10.25 16.69
CA PHE A 40 -2.28 -10.93 17.95
C PHE A 40 -2.08 -9.97 19.13
N GLY A 41 -2.95 -10.07 20.12
CA GLY A 41 -2.89 -9.25 21.31
C GLY A 41 -3.81 -8.02 21.28
N ALA A 42 -3.89 -7.34 22.43
CA ALA A 42 -4.66 -6.11 22.58
C ALA A 42 -4.14 -5.02 21.65
N SER A 43 -5.02 -4.20 21.12
CA SER A 43 -4.78 -3.09 20.18
C SER A 43 -4.20 -3.47 18.81
N SER A 44 -3.81 -4.73 18.58
CA SER A 44 -3.15 -5.15 17.34
C SER A 44 -4.05 -4.95 16.11
N ILE A 45 -3.41 -4.68 14.99
CA ILE A 45 -4.06 -4.48 13.70
C ILE A 45 -3.69 -5.63 12.78
N SER A 46 -4.69 -6.20 12.12
CA SER A 46 -4.52 -7.14 11.02
C SER A 46 -4.74 -6.41 9.69
N GLN A 47 -3.88 -6.71 8.71
CA GLN A 47 -4.03 -6.29 7.32
C GLN A 47 -4.13 -7.53 6.46
N LEU A 48 -5.32 -7.81 5.98
CA LEU A 48 -5.62 -8.95 5.13
C LEU A 48 -5.72 -8.50 3.66
N PHE A 49 -5.82 -9.44 2.76
CA PHE A 49 -5.97 -9.14 1.33
C PHE A 49 -7.17 -8.23 1.02
N SER A 50 -8.29 -8.45 1.71
CA SER A 50 -9.53 -7.71 1.46
C SER A 50 -10.07 -6.95 2.67
N ALA A 51 -9.35 -6.94 3.79
CA ALA A 51 -9.85 -6.32 5.01
C ALA A 51 -8.75 -5.82 5.92
N TYR A 52 -9.11 -4.86 6.75
CA TYR A 52 -8.36 -4.47 7.94
C TYR A 52 -9.19 -4.77 9.17
N SER A 53 -8.57 -5.17 10.26
CA SER A 53 -9.25 -5.29 11.55
C SER A 53 -8.37 -4.82 12.69
N GLN A 54 -8.99 -4.37 13.78
CA GLN A 54 -8.29 -3.98 15.00
C GLN A 54 -8.93 -4.62 16.20
N ASN A 55 -8.11 -5.22 17.05
CA ASN A 55 -8.52 -5.77 18.32
C ASN A 55 -8.83 -4.67 19.36
N VAL A 56 -9.58 -5.02 20.39
CA VAL A 56 -9.83 -4.13 21.53
C VAL A 56 -8.52 -3.68 22.16
N LYS A 57 -8.49 -2.42 22.62
CA LYS A 57 -7.26 -1.82 23.14
C LYS A 57 -6.92 -2.24 24.56
N ASN A 58 -7.92 -2.48 25.38
CA ASN A 58 -7.77 -2.86 26.77
C ASN A 58 -7.43 -4.36 26.89
N ALA A 59 -6.35 -4.69 27.60
CA ALA A 59 -5.85 -6.06 27.75
C ALA A 59 -6.83 -7.00 28.45
N ALA A 60 -7.49 -6.54 29.52
CA ALA A 60 -8.46 -7.35 30.25
C ALA A 60 -9.69 -7.68 29.38
N GLN A 61 -10.17 -6.70 28.60
CA GLN A 61 -11.26 -6.92 27.64
C GLN A 61 -10.82 -7.85 26.50
N TYR A 62 -9.55 -7.77 26.07
CA TYR A 62 -9.01 -8.68 25.06
C TYR A 62 -9.06 -10.12 25.55
N ILE A 63 -8.52 -10.38 26.75
CA ILE A 63 -8.52 -11.72 27.35
C ILE A 63 -9.96 -12.24 27.51
N LYS A 64 -10.85 -11.42 28.06
CA LYS A 64 -12.25 -11.77 28.24
C LYS A 64 -12.90 -12.17 26.90
N LYS A 65 -12.75 -11.36 25.85
CA LYS A 65 -13.33 -11.64 24.53
C LYS A 65 -12.75 -12.89 23.87
N ILE A 66 -11.45 -13.13 24.00
CA ILE A 66 -10.83 -14.36 23.47
C ILE A 66 -11.42 -15.58 24.18
N ASN A 67 -11.56 -15.55 25.50
CA ASN A 67 -12.11 -16.68 26.26
C ASN A 67 -13.58 -16.95 25.97
N GLU A 68 -14.37 -15.90 25.72
CA GLU A 68 -15.83 -16.01 25.49
C GLU A 68 -16.19 -16.27 24.02
N LYS A 69 -15.44 -15.71 23.07
CA LYS A 69 -15.83 -15.61 21.65
C LYS A 69 -14.77 -16.07 20.67
N ASN A 70 -13.59 -16.50 21.12
CA ASN A 70 -12.43 -16.82 20.30
C ASN A 70 -11.98 -15.68 19.36
N THR A 71 -12.46 -14.45 19.57
CA THR A 71 -12.08 -13.27 18.79
C THR A 71 -12.21 -12.02 19.64
N ALA A 72 -11.27 -11.10 19.48
CA ALA A 72 -11.26 -9.83 20.18
C ALA A 72 -11.34 -8.62 19.24
N VAL A 73 -11.78 -8.84 18.01
CA VAL A 73 -11.95 -7.77 17.03
C VAL A 73 -12.95 -6.74 17.55
N LEU A 74 -12.54 -5.47 17.56
CA LEU A 74 -13.37 -4.32 17.92
C LEU A 74 -14.02 -3.70 16.69
N ARG A 75 -13.25 -3.55 15.64
CA ARG A 75 -13.68 -2.94 14.38
C ARG A 75 -12.93 -3.55 13.20
N GLY A 76 -13.56 -3.53 12.05
CA GLY A 76 -12.98 -3.98 10.80
C GLY A 76 -13.45 -3.10 9.63
N TYR A 77 -12.73 -3.19 8.52
CA TYR A 77 -13.07 -2.53 7.27
C TYR A 77 -12.80 -3.48 6.11
N ASN A 78 -13.82 -3.75 5.31
CA ASN A 78 -13.69 -4.56 4.11
C ASN A 78 -13.43 -3.65 2.91
N LEU A 79 -12.35 -3.93 2.18
CA LEU A 79 -12.00 -3.23 0.96
C LEU A 79 -12.85 -3.71 -0.20
N ASN A 80 -13.49 -2.80 -0.90
CA ASN A 80 -14.11 -3.07 -2.19
C ASN A 80 -13.04 -3.23 -3.30
N LYS A 81 -13.47 -3.56 -4.53
CA LYS A 81 -12.55 -3.77 -5.67
C LYS A 81 -11.72 -2.53 -5.98
N ASN A 82 -12.35 -1.36 -6.00
CA ASN A 82 -11.67 -0.10 -6.34
C ASN A 82 -10.62 0.27 -5.29
N GLU A 83 -10.94 0.12 -4.02
CA GLU A 83 -9.99 0.38 -2.92
C GLU A 83 -8.77 -0.55 -2.94
N LYS A 84 -8.96 -1.80 -3.39
CA LYS A 84 -7.84 -2.73 -3.61
C LYS A 84 -6.95 -2.27 -4.76
N ILE A 85 -7.54 -1.80 -5.86
CA ILE A 85 -6.81 -1.25 -7.01
C ILE A 85 -6.01 -0.01 -6.57
N ILE A 86 -6.64 0.95 -5.89
CA ILE A 86 -5.98 2.16 -5.37
C ILE A 86 -4.78 1.76 -4.48
N ARG A 87 -5.00 0.84 -3.54
CA ARG A 87 -3.93 0.34 -2.66
C ARG A 87 -2.77 -0.28 -3.43
N ASP A 88 -3.06 -1.05 -4.49
CA ASP A 88 -2.05 -1.73 -5.28
C ASP A 88 -1.22 -0.73 -6.11
N VAL A 89 -1.84 0.26 -6.71
CA VAL A 89 -1.17 1.37 -7.40
C VAL A 89 -0.26 2.14 -6.44
N ILE A 90 -0.78 2.57 -5.31
CA ILE A 90 -0.01 3.31 -4.29
C ILE A 90 1.19 2.49 -3.80
N ASN A 91 1.00 1.19 -3.55
CA ASN A 91 2.09 0.30 -3.15
C ASN A 91 3.15 0.16 -4.24
N SER A 92 2.76 0.05 -5.50
CA SER A 92 3.70 -0.05 -6.63
C SER A 92 4.57 1.21 -6.72
N ILE A 93 3.97 2.39 -6.64
CA ILE A 93 4.69 3.67 -6.64
C ILE A 93 5.61 3.78 -5.42
N MET A 94 5.10 3.51 -4.22
CA MET A 94 5.84 3.64 -2.97
C MET A 94 7.00 2.66 -2.84
N CYS A 95 6.88 1.47 -3.42
CA CYS A 95 7.85 0.39 -3.25
C CYS A 95 8.81 0.26 -4.43
N ASN A 96 8.30 0.40 -5.65
CA ASN A 96 9.04 0.09 -6.87
C ASN A 96 9.35 1.34 -7.70
N TYR A 97 8.83 2.50 -7.30
CA TYR A 97 8.99 3.78 -8.04
C TYR A 97 8.46 3.69 -9.48
N TYR A 98 7.57 2.77 -9.70
CA TYR A 98 7.02 2.45 -11.00
C TYR A 98 5.64 1.80 -10.85
N VAL A 99 4.74 2.10 -11.79
CA VAL A 99 3.47 1.40 -11.93
C VAL A 99 3.15 1.22 -13.41
N ASP A 100 2.65 0.05 -13.74
CA ASP A 100 2.07 -0.28 -15.05
C ASP A 100 0.59 -0.59 -14.86
N PHE A 101 -0.27 0.27 -15.43
CA PHE A 101 -1.72 0.10 -15.33
C PHE A 101 -2.23 -1.11 -16.11
N LEU A 102 -1.50 -1.57 -17.14
CA LEU A 102 -1.86 -2.80 -17.84
C LEU A 102 -1.65 -4.02 -16.94
N GLU A 103 -0.49 -4.11 -16.29
CA GLU A 103 -0.20 -5.20 -15.34
C GLU A 103 -1.22 -5.25 -14.20
N ILE A 104 -1.59 -4.09 -13.64
CA ILE A 104 -2.62 -4.04 -12.60
C ILE A 104 -3.99 -4.42 -13.17
N SER A 105 -4.31 -4.00 -14.41
CA SER A 105 -5.59 -4.32 -15.03
C SER A 105 -5.78 -5.82 -15.23
N GLU A 106 -4.73 -6.54 -15.60
CA GLU A 106 -4.74 -8.00 -15.70
C GLU A 106 -5.00 -8.66 -14.34
N ARG A 107 -4.31 -8.20 -13.29
CA ARG A 107 -4.49 -8.73 -11.91
C ARG A 107 -5.91 -8.58 -11.38
N PHE A 108 -6.57 -7.49 -11.73
CA PHE A 108 -7.93 -7.19 -11.24
C PHE A 108 -9.03 -7.52 -12.25
N ASN A 109 -8.70 -8.16 -13.37
CA ASN A 109 -9.62 -8.47 -14.46
C ASN A 109 -10.46 -7.22 -14.84
N THR A 110 -9.78 -6.20 -15.34
CA THR A 110 -10.32 -4.91 -15.77
C THR A 110 -9.48 -4.37 -16.94
N ASN A 111 -9.55 -3.09 -17.23
CA ASN A 111 -8.71 -2.43 -18.23
C ASN A 111 -8.05 -1.17 -17.66
N SER A 112 -6.97 -0.70 -18.30
CA SER A 112 -6.20 0.46 -17.82
C SER A 112 -7.02 1.75 -17.76
N LYS A 113 -7.97 1.93 -18.67
CA LYS A 113 -8.89 3.08 -18.67
C LYS A 113 -9.72 3.14 -17.40
N ASN A 114 -10.31 2.00 -17.01
CA ASN A 114 -11.09 1.90 -15.77
C ASN A 114 -10.23 2.15 -14.51
N ILE A 115 -8.95 1.71 -14.52
CA ILE A 115 -8.04 2.01 -13.42
C ILE A 115 -7.81 3.52 -13.33
N LYS A 116 -7.54 4.19 -14.45
CA LYS A 116 -7.35 5.65 -14.48
C LYS A 116 -8.60 6.40 -14.01
N GLU A 117 -9.78 5.92 -14.36
CA GLU A 117 -11.06 6.46 -13.86
C GLU A 117 -11.21 6.26 -12.33
N ILE A 118 -10.89 5.08 -11.80
CA ILE A 118 -10.93 4.79 -10.35
C ILE A 118 -9.99 5.71 -9.57
N LEU A 119 -8.83 6.04 -10.13
CA LEU A 119 -7.83 6.91 -9.52
C LEU A 119 -8.14 8.41 -9.70
N ASP A 120 -9.19 8.77 -10.47
CA ASP A 120 -9.38 10.12 -10.98
C ASP A 120 -8.08 10.69 -11.58
N PHE A 121 -7.40 9.83 -12.38
CA PHE A 121 -6.11 10.12 -12.96
C PHE A 121 -6.25 11.13 -14.09
N LYS A 122 -5.62 12.28 -13.92
CA LYS A 122 -5.54 13.36 -14.90
C LYS A 122 -4.10 13.87 -14.94
N ASP A 123 -3.56 14.03 -16.13
CA ASP A 123 -2.15 14.43 -16.28
C ASP A 123 -1.89 15.77 -15.60
N GLU A 124 -2.87 16.69 -15.60
CA GLU A 124 -2.77 18.02 -15.00
C GLU A 124 -2.51 17.99 -13.48
N LYS A 125 -2.91 16.92 -12.79
CA LYS A 125 -2.61 16.72 -11.36
C LYS A 125 -1.11 16.56 -11.09
N PHE A 126 -0.37 16.18 -12.12
CA PHE A 126 1.05 15.84 -12.01
C PHE A 126 1.97 16.86 -12.69
N ASP A 127 1.42 17.98 -13.20
CA ASP A 127 2.19 18.99 -13.96
C ASP A 127 3.43 19.46 -13.20
N ASP A 128 3.34 19.73 -11.91
CA ASP A 128 4.49 20.17 -11.10
C ASP A 128 5.59 19.11 -11.06
N PHE A 129 5.22 17.84 -10.92
CA PHE A 129 6.19 16.74 -10.88
C PHE A 129 6.76 16.44 -12.27
N LEU A 130 5.97 16.60 -13.34
CA LEU A 130 6.40 16.42 -14.71
C LEU A 130 7.38 17.53 -15.13
N ASN A 131 7.05 18.79 -14.85
CA ASN A 131 7.87 19.97 -15.16
C ASN A 131 9.21 19.94 -14.44
N LEU A 132 9.26 19.41 -13.23
CA LEU A 132 10.47 19.24 -12.43
C LEU A 132 11.25 17.95 -12.78
N ASN A 133 10.80 17.17 -13.78
CA ASN A 133 11.38 15.86 -14.13
C ASN A 133 11.43 14.86 -12.97
N LEU A 134 10.56 14.99 -11.99
CA LEU A 134 10.47 14.08 -10.85
C LEU A 134 9.73 12.77 -11.19
N MET A 135 8.89 12.82 -12.20
CA MET A 135 8.19 11.64 -12.74
C MET A 135 8.02 11.73 -14.25
N ARG A 136 7.69 10.61 -14.85
CA ARG A 136 7.35 10.48 -16.27
C ARG A 136 6.12 9.62 -16.45
N ILE A 137 5.21 10.07 -17.30
CA ILE A 137 4.04 9.31 -17.74
C ILE A 137 4.28 8.92 -19.20
N LYS A 138 4.18 7.64 -19.51
CA LYS A 138 4.30 7.14 -20.89
C LYS A 138 3.27 6.04 -21.12
N ASN A 139 2.26 6.33 -21.94
CA ASN A 139 1.13 5.43 -22.19
C ASN A 139 0.42 5.03 -20.86
N ASP A 140 0.52 3.75 -20.50
CA ASP A 140 -0.08 3.20 -19.28
C ASP A 140 0.93 3.00 -18.16
N THR A 141 2.10 3.62 -18.25
CA THR A 141 3.15 3.50 -17.22
C THR A 141 3.48 4.84 -16.58
N VAL A 142 3.75 4.80 -15.29
CA VAL A 142 4.30 5.93 -14.52
C VAL A 142 5.60 5.49 -13.90
N SER A 143 6.65 6.29 -14.08
CA SER A 143 7.97 6.05 -13.48
C SER A 143 8.42 7.28 -12.68
N ILE A 144 9.03 7.03 -11.53
CA ILE A 144 9.49 8.06 -10.60
C ILE A 144 11.02 8.16 -10.70
N SER A 145 11.53 9.38 -10.84
CA SER A 145 12.97 9.62 -10.92
C SER A 145 13.68 9.29 -9.61
N HIS A 146 14.99 9.09 -9.65
CA HIS A 146 15.78 8.81 -8.47
C HIS A 146 15.68 9.95 -7.45
N ASP A 147 15.71 11.20 -7.89
CA ASP A 147 15.71 12.38 -7.03
C ASP A 147 14.33 12.61 -6.37
N ALA A 148 13.28 12.16 -7.02
CA ALA A 148 11.92 12.25 -6.49
C ALA A 148 11.60 11.25 -5.36
N ARG A 149 12.51 10.30 -5.08
CA ARG A 149 12.27 9.28 -4.03
C ARG A 149 12.08 9.88 -2.63
N LEU A 150 12.66 11.03 -2.35
CA LEU A 150 12.45 11.76 -1.11
C LEU A 150 11.02 12.29 -0.99
N PHE A 151 10.36 12.54 -2.12
CA PHE A 151 8.99 13.07 -2.21
C PHE A 151 7.98 11.99 -2.61
N ILE A 152 8.37 10.71 -2.61
CA ILE A 152 7.54 9.60 -3.09
C ILE A 152 6.16 9.55 -2.42
N ARG A 153 6.08 9.92 -1.14
CA ARG A 153 4.80 9.98 -0.42
C ARG A 153 3.87 11.05 -1.00
N ASN A 154 4.39 12.23 -1.31
CA ASN A 154 3.62 13.32 -1.90
C ASN A 154 3.08 12.91 -3.28
N ILE A 155 3.93 12.30 -4.10
CA ILE A 155 3.52 11.80 -5.41
C ILE A 155 2.45 10.70 -5.26
N ALA A 156 2.65 9.75 -4.35
CA ALA A 156 1.71 8.65 -4.13
C ALA A 156 0.34 9.12 -3.61
N MET A 157 0.29 10.25 -2.89
CA MET A 157 -0.96 10.85 -2.41
C MET A 157 -1.85 11.33 -3.55
N GLU A 158 -1.29 11.77 -4.68
CA GLU A 158 -2.07 12.22 -5.85
C GLU A 158 -2.82 11.06 -6.53
N PHE A 159 -2.42 9.81 -6.26
CA PHE A 159 -3.11 8.61 -6.74
C PHE A 159 -4.22 8.12 -5.80
N ASP A 160 -4.47 8.82 -4.67
CA ASP A 160 -5.53 8.46 -3.74
C ASP A 160 -6.73 9.42 -3.82
N PRO A 161 -7.77 9.11 -4.60
CA PRO A 161 -8.95 9.97 -4.73
C PRO A 161 -9.73 10.08 -3.41
N LEU A 162 -9.48 9.20 -2.43
CA LEU A 162 -10.16 9.21 -1.15
C LEU A 162 -9.59 10.22 -0.16
N LEU A 163 -8.37 10.72 -0.40
CA LEU A 163 -7.74 11.74 0.43
C LEU A 163 -8.44 13.09 0.36
N ASN A 164 -8.86 13.48 -0.83
CA ASN A 164 -9.52 14.77 -1.07
C ASN A 164 -10.91 14.86 -0.42
N ASN A 165 -11.51 13.73 -0.06
CA ASN A 165 -12.83 13.65 0.56
C ASN A 165 -12.79 13.58 2.11
N LYS A 166 -11.61 13.54 2.71
CA LYS A 166 -11.46 13.47 4.17
C LYS A 166 -10.75 14.71 4.68
N ILE A 167 -11.51 15.62 5.27
CA ILE A 167 -10.98 16.62 6.22
C ILE A 167 -10.55 15.85 7.48
N GLY A 168 -9.43 15.15 7.39
CA GLY A 168 -8.85 14.39 8.48
C GLY A 168 -7.52 15.02 8.90
N THR A 169 -7.30 15.22 10.18
CA THR A 169 -6.01 15.60 10.74
C THR A 169 -5.03 14.44 10.57
N TYR A 170 -4.29 14.45 9.47
CA TYR A 170 -3.12 13.59 9.33
C TYR A 170 -1.96 14.16 10.14
N SER A 171 -1.09 13.30 10.68
CA SER A 171 0.14 13.79 11.28
C SER A 171 0.92 14.60 10.24
N LYS A 172 1.13 15.87 10.52
CA LYS A 172 1.94 16.73 9.66
C LYS A 172 3.35 16.16 9.66
N THR A 173 3.85 15.80 8.49
CA THR A 173 5.28 15.59 8.30
C THR A 173 5.92 16.97 8.35
N ILE A 174 6.80 17.19 9.30
CA ILE A 174 7.63 18.40 9.41
C ILE A 174 8.64 18.35 8.27
#